data_d27c0d8185ba130b2de53a8c9ed9cbe1
#
_entry.id   d27c0d8185ba130b2de53a8c9ed9cbe1
#
_cell.length_a   1.000
_cell.length_b   1.000
_cell.length_c   1.000
_cell.angle_alpha   90.00
_cell.angle_beta   90.00
_cell.angle_gamma   90.00
#
_symmetry.space_group_name_H-M   'P 1'
#
loop_
_entity.id
_entity.type
_entity.pdbx_description
1 polymer ?
#
loop_
_entity_poly.entity_id
_entity_poly.type
_entity_poly.pdbx_seq_one_letter_code
_entity_poly.pdbx_strand_id
1 'polypeptide(L)'
;MLTRPLLGLLAALFLAPAVQAQLSGNRYLNPPGLVKPNGYTHVVVAADGRTVYIAGQVALDTAGKVVGEGDFKVQAEQVYGNLRKALASVGATFKDLVKTTTLITDVENVAALREIRTRYLDPKNPPANTLIVATLVRPELLLEIEGVAVLPQAR
;
A
#
# COMPACT_ATOMS: atom_id res chain seq x y z
N MET A 1 17.51 -62.53 -46.52
CA MET A 1 18.01 -61.42 -45.67
C MET A 1 16.90 -60.43 -45.53
N LEU A 2 16.17 -60.43 -44.41
CA LEU A 2 15.08 -59.48 -44.14
C LEU A 2 15.61 -58.39 -43.15
N THR A 3 15.67 -57.16 -43.62
CA THR A 3 16.00 -56.00 -42.79
C THR A 3 14.75 -55.46 -42.14
N ARG A 4 14.68 -55.43 -40.79
CA ARG A 4 13.64 -54.82 -39.97
C ARG A 4 13.91 -53.34 -39.78
N PRO A 5 12.97 -52.43 -39.94
CA PRO A 5 13.13 -51.04 -39.58
C PRO A 5 12.99 -50.86 -38.07
N LEU A 6 13.93 -50.17 -37.43
CA LEU A 6 13.77 -49.63 -36.06
C LEU A 6 12.77 -48.48 -36.06
N LEU A 7 11.63 -48.69 -35.42
CA LEU A 7 10.72 -47.59 -35.06
C LEU A 7 11.30 -46.87 -33.82
N GLY A 8 11.82 -45.67 -34.02
CA GLY A 8 12.23 -44.79 -32.95
C GLY A 8 10.99 -44.13 -32.29
N LEU A 9 10.73 -44.46 -31.04
CA LEU A 9 9.68 -43.85 -30.22
C LEU A 9 10.15 -42.48 -29.74
N LEU A 10 9.70 -41.40 -30.36
CA LEU A 10 9.90 -40.03 -29.84
C LEU A 10 8.95 -39.82 -28.65
N ALA A 11 9.50 -39.84 -27.44
CA ALA A 11 8.75 -39.45 -26.23
C ALA A 11 8.71 -37.91 -26.20
N ALA A 12 7.54 -37.33 -26.51
CA ALA A 12 7.30 -35.90 -26.32
C ALA A 12 7.12 -35.63 -24.82
N LEU A 13 8.13 -34.98 -24.20
CA LEU A 13 7.99 -34.46 -22.84
C LEU A 13 7.01 -33.27 -22.89
N PHE A 14 5.78 -33.48 -22.45
CA PHE A 14 4.85 -32.42 -22.14
C PHE A 14 5.30 -31.74 -20.82
N LEU A 15 6.01 -30.61 -20.91
CA LEU A 15 6.15 -29.73 -19.76
C LEU A 15 4.78 -29.13 -19.46
N ALA A 16 4.10 -29.63 -18.42
CA ALA A 16 2.93 -29.00 -17.89
C ALA A 16 3.31 -27.57 -17.43
N PRO A 17 2.57 -26.52 -17.79
CA PRO A 17 2.84 -25.20 -17.26
C PRO A 17 2.70 -25.24 -15.74
N ALA A 18 3.72 -24.78 -15.02
CA ALA A 18 3.66 -24.61 -13.58
C ALA A 18 2.50 -23.64 -13.28
N VAL A 19 1.41 -24.14 -12.71
CA VAL A 19 0.32 -23.31 -12.22
C VAL A 19 0.90 -22.50 -11.06
N GLN A 20 1.24 -21.25 -11.34
CA GLN A 20 1.70 -20.32 -10.34
C GLN A 20 0.51 -20.05 -9.40
N ALA A 21 0.61 -20.50 -8.14
CA ALA A 21 -0.45 -20.28 -7.16
C ALA A 21 -0.70 -18.79 -7.00
N GLN A 22 -1.88 -18.35 -7.43
CA GLN A 22 -2.31 -16.95 -7.35
C GLN A 22 -2.46 -16.57 -5.88
N LEU A 23 -1.79 -15.51 -5.43
CA LEU A 23 -1.90 -15.05 -4.06
C LEU A 23 -3.31 -14.48 -3.83
N SER A 24 -4.09 -15.14 -2.98
CA SER A 24 -5.47 -14.74 -2.68
C SER A 24 -5.59 -13.51 -1.77
N GLY A 25 -4.47 -13.01 -1.22
CA GLY A 25 -4.44 -11.85 -0.33
C GLY A 25 -3.03 -11.33 -0.10
N ASN A 26 -2.92 -10.13 0.42
CA ASN A 26 -1.65 -9.52 0.78
C ASN A 26 -0.97 -10.32 1.90
N ARG A 27 0.36 -10.46 1.82
CA ARG A 27 1.18 -11.05 2.89
C ARG A 27 1.99 -9.95 3.56
N TYR A 28 1.90 -9.90 4.88
CA TYR A 28 2.58 -8.90 5.72
C TYR A 28 3.73 -9.58 6.45
N LEU A 29 4.96 -9.13 6.21
CA LEU A 29 6.16 -9.80 6.66
C LEU A 29 7.04 -8.83 7.47
N ASN A 30 7.45 -9.30 8.66
CA ASN A 30 8.41 -8.61 9.50
C ASN A 30 9.58 -9.58 9.74
N PRO A 31 10.59 -9.64 8.85
CA PRO A 31 11.68 -10.61 8.92
C PRO A 31 12.46 -10.52 10.25
N PRO A 32 12.95 -11.65 10.77
CA PRO A 32 13.87 -11.65 11.91
C PRO A 32 15.14 -10.87 11.55
N GLY A 33 15.76 -10.24 12.56
CA GLY A 33 16.96 -9.41 12.38
C GLY A 33 16.67 -7.94 12.05
N LEU A 34 15.40 -7.57 11.82
CA LEU A 34 14.97 -6.18 11.73
C LEU A 34 14.32 -5.72 13.03
N VAL A 35 14.34 -4.40 13.27
CA VAL A 35 13.68 -3.81 14.45
C VAL A 35 12.18 -4.14 14.44
N LYS A 36 11.59 -4.37 15.62
CA LYS A 36 10.13 -4.55 15.74
C LYS A 36 9.40 -3.31 15.22
N PRO A 37 8.57 -3.43 14.19
CA PRO A 37 7.91 -2.26 13.60
C PRO A 37 6.86 -1.68 14.54
N ASN A 38 6.68 -0.36 14.49
CA ASN A 38 5.65 0.36 15.23
C ASN A 38 4.68 1.03 14.25
N GLY A 39 3.58 0.34 13.96
CA GLY A 39 2.49 0.82 13.10
C GLY A 39 2.79 0.80 11.61
N TYR A 40 3.74 -0.01 11.16
CA TYR A 40 4.02 -0.30 9.75
C TYR A 40 4.44 -1.77 9.59
N THR A 41 4.47 -2.26 8.36
CA THR A 41 5.03 -3.57 8.03
C THR A 41 6.32 -3.37 7.23
N HIS A 42 7.36 -4.16 7.50
CA HIS A 42 8.64 -4.05 6.78
C HIS A 42 8.48 -4.41 5.30
N VAL A 43 7.76 -5.49 5.01
CA VAL A 43 7.57 -6.01 3.65
C VAL A 43 6.11 -6.40 3.46
N VAL A 44 5.46 -5.85 2.45
CA VAL A 44 4.15 -6.32 2.00
C VAL A 44 4.31 -6.94 0.62
N VAL A 45 3.97 -8.22 0.50
CA VAL A 45 3.82 -8.88 -0.79
C VAL A 45 2.37 -8.71 -1.18
N ALA A 46 2.13 -7.89 -2.20
CA ALA A 46 0.79 -7.62 -2.68
C ALA A 46 0.19 -8.87 -3.34
N ALA A 47 -1.11 -9.05 -3.18
CA ALA A 47 -1.88 -10.04 -3.95
C ALA A 47 -1.85 -9.70 -5.45
N ASP A 48 -2.21 -10.69 -6.27
CA ASP A 48 -2.47 -10.44 -7.68
C ASP A 48 -3.68 -9.53 -7.85
N GLY A 49 -3.52 -8.46 -8.63
CA GLY A 49 -4.61 -7.50 -8.79
C GLY A 49 -4.23 -6.26 -9.59
N ARG A 50 -5.15 -5.31 -9.65
CA ARG A 50 -4.90 -4.00 -10.27
C ARG A 50 -4.21 -3.09 -9.27
N THR A 51 -3.05 -2.56 -9.63
CA THR A 51 -2.35 -1.57 -8.83
C THR A 51 -2.99 -0.19 -9.03
N VAL A 52 -3.23 0.49 -7.91
CA VAL A 52 -3.77 1.86 -7.86
C VAL A 52 -2.75 2.75 -7.19
N TYR A 53 -2.32 3.80 -7.88
CA TYR A 53 -1.45 4.83 -7.36
C TYR A 53 -2.28 6.04 -6.93
N ILE A 54 -2.12 6.47 -5.69
CA ILE A 54 -2.85 7.60 -5.11
C ILE A 54 -1.84 8.71 -4.83
N ALA A 55 -2.04 9.85 -5.47
CA ALA A 55 -1.21 11.04 -5.26
C ALA A 55 -1.25 11.51 -3.80
N GLY A 56 -0.29 12.32 -3.41
CA GLY A 56 -0.24 12.94 -2.09
C GLY A 56 -1.55 13.65 -1.75
N GLN A 57 -2.13 13.25 -0.64
CA GLN A 57 -3.31 13.87 -0.07
C GLN A 57 -2.89 14.80 1.05
N VAL A 58 -3.38 16.02 1.01
CA VAL A 58 -3.13 17.08 1.98
C VAL A 58 -4.43 17.58 2.59
N ALA A 59 -4.34 18.41 3.62
CA ALA A 59 -5.50 18.90 4.36
C ALA A 59 -6.25 20.03 3.63
N LEU A 60 -6.70 19.77 2.40
CA LEU A 60 -7.50 20.69 1.61
C LEU A 60 -8.97 20.21 1.52
N ASP A 61 -9.89 21.18 1.52
CA ASP A 61 -11.28 20.96 1.13
C ASP A 61 -11.45 20.98 -0.41
N THR A 62 -12.67 20.81 -0.89
CA THR A 62 -12.99 20.81 -2.33
C THR A 62 -12.81 22.17 -3.01
N ALA A 63 -12.71 23.27 -2.23
CA ALA A 63 -12.43 24.59 -2.73
C ALA A 63 -10.92 24.93 -2.71
N GLY A 64 -10.06 23.98 -2.28
CA GLY A 64 -8.62 24.18 -2.16
C GLY A 64 -8.20 24.99 -0.93
N LYS A 65 -9.10 25.21 0.03
CA LYS A 65 -8.81 25.87 1.30
C LYS A 65 -8.21 24.88 2.30
N VAL A 66 -7.21 25.32 3.07
CA VAL A 66 -6.63 24.50 4.15
C VAL A 66 -7.64 24.34 5.28
N VAL A 67 -7.83 23.08 5.69
CA VAL A 67 -8.65 22.71 6.85
C VAL A 67 -7.72 22.48 8.04
N GLY A 68 -7.96 23.17 9.16
CA GLY A 68 -7.16 23.01 10.37
C GLY A 68 -5.78 23.66 10.28
N GLU A 69 -5.71 24.89 9.74
CA GLU A 69 -4.45 25.64 9.73
C GLU A 69 -3.86 25.73 11.14
N GLY A 70 -2.58 25.36 11.30
CA GLY A 70 -1.89 25.31 12.58
C GLY A 70 -2.28 24.14 13.52
N ASP A 71 -3.28 23.32 13.15
CA ASP A 71 -3.71 22.17 13.96
C ASP A 71 -3.42 20.85 13.22
N PHE A 72 -2.33 20.17 13.64
CA PHE A 72 -1.92 18.91 13.04
C PHE A 72 -2.99 17.81 13.11
N LYS A 73 -3.73 17.73 14.22
CA LYS A 73 -4.74 16.67 14.40
C LYS A 73 -5.91 16.86 13.44
N VAL A 74 -6.39 18.09 13.31
CA VAL A 74 -7.46 18.43 12.35
C VAL A 74 -6.99 18.19 10.92
N GLN A 75 -5.76 18.57 10.59
CA GLN A 75 -5.19 18.30 9.26
C GLN A 75 -5.08 16.79 9.00
N ALA A 76 -4.60 16.01 9.96
CA ALA A 76 -4.48 14.57 9.81
C ALA A 76 -5.83 13.89 9.53
N GLU A 77 -6.89 14.27 10.25
CA GLU A 77 -8.25 13.77 9.98
C GLU A 77 -8.71 14.12 8.57
N GLN A 78 -8.45 15.34 8.11
CA GLN A 78 -8.80 15.76 6.75
C GLN A 78 -8.03 14.97 5.69
N VAL A 79 -6.71 14.77 5.88
CA VAL A 79 -5.86 13.99 4.97
C VAL A 79 -6.35 12.55 4.84
N TYR A 80 -6.62 11.88 5.98
CA TYR A 80 -7.19 10.53 5.93
C TYR A 80 -8.60 10.52 5.31
N GLY A 81 -9.40 11.55 5.55
CA GLY A 81 -10.69 11.74 4.89
C GLY A 81 -10.58 11.84 3.37
N ASN A 82 -9.60 12.61 2.87
CA ASN A 82 -9.33 12.74 1.46
C ASN A 82 -8.80 11.44 0.85
N LEU A 83 -7.86 10.76 1.54
CA LEU A 83 -7.35 9.46 1.12
C LEU A 83 -8.46 8.41 1.03
N ARG A 84 -9.42 8.42 1.97
CA ARG A 84 -10.62 7.56 1.92
C ARG A 84 -11.45 7.82 0.67
N LYS A 85 -11.67 9.09 0.32
CA LYS A 85 -12.42 9.46 -0.89
C LYS A 85 -11.70 9.01 -2.16
N ALA A 86 -10.37 9.19 -2.22
CA ALA A 86 -9.56 8.73 -3.34
C ALA A 86 -9.64 7.21 -3.49
N LEU A 87 -9.49 6.44 -2.42
CA LEU A 87 -9.66 4.99 -2.42
C LEU A 87 -11.06 4.58 -2.88
N ALA A 88 -12.09 5.18 -2.32
CA ALA A 88 -13.49 4.85 -2.63
C ALA A 88 -13.84 5.11 -4.11
N SER A 89 -13.21 6.08 -4.77
CA SER A 89 -13.45 6.39 -6.20
C SER A 89 -13.12 5.24 -7.14
N VAL A 90 -12.29 4.28 -6.70
CA VAL A 90 -11.91 3.08 -7.45
C VAL A 90 -12.42 1.78 -6.81
N GLY A 91 -13.30 1.88 -5.81
CA GLY A 91 -13.83 0.74 -5.06
C GLY A 91 -12.84 0.14 -4.05
N ALA A 92 -11.76 0.87 -3.72
CA ALA A 92 -10.78 0.46 -2.72
C ALA A 92 -11.13 1.00 -1.32
N THR A 93 -10.48 0.40 -0.33
CA THR A 93 -10.52 0.79 1.08
C THR A 93 -9.11 0.89 1.65
N PHE A 94 -8.98 1.31 2.89
CA PHE A 94 -7.68 1.29 3.58
C PHE A 94 -7.05 -0.11 3.70
N LYS A 95 -7.84 -1.18 3.63
CA LYS A 95 -7.36 -2.57 3.67
C LYS A 95 -6.60 -2.98 2.41
N ASP A 96 -6.83 -2.26 1.33
CA ASP A 96 -6.21 -2.51 0.03
C ASP A 96 -4.86 -1.78 -0.12
N LEU A 97 -4.54 -0.86 0.83
CA LEU A 97 -3.25 -0.18 0.86
C LEU A 97 -2.12 -1.17 1.17
N VAL A 98 -1.11 -1.20 0.31
CA VAL A 98 0.10 -2.02 0.46
C VAL A 98 1.33 -1.19 0.81
N LYS A 99 1.34 0.10 0.42
CA LYS A 99 2.40 1.06 0.70
C LYS A 99 1.81 2.44 0.95
N THR A 100 2.42 3.18 1.87
CA THR A 100 2.22 4.62 2.04
C THR A 100 3.56 5.33 2.19
N THR A 101 3.66 6.56 1.67
CA THR A 101 4.68 7.52 2.05
C THR A 101 3.98 8.64 2.80
N THR A 102 4.51 8.98 3.95
CA THR A 102 3.95 9.99 4.84
C THR A 102 4.99 11.07 5.07
N LEU A 103 4.65 12.30 4.74
CA LEU A 103 5.49 13.47 4.95
C LEU A 103 4.86 14.32 6.04
N ILE A 104 5.65 14.71 7.04
CA ILE A 104 5.24 15.64 8.11
C ILE A 104 6.25 16.77 8.19
N THR A 105 5.80 17.94 8.63
CA THR A 105 6.68 19.10 8.73
C THR A 105 7.43 19.17 10.06
N ASP A 106 6.96 18.46 11.09
CA ASP A 106 7.54 18.47 12.42
C ASP A 106 7.54 17.06 13.03
N VAL A 107 8.70 16.61 13.52
CA VAL A 107 8.90 15.30 14.18
C VAL A 107 8.05 15.16 15.45
N GLU A 108 7.75 16.26 16.15
CA GLU A 108 6.92 16.25 17.34
C GLU A 108 5.49 15.74 17.09
N ASN A 109 5.04 15.81 15.85
CA ASN A 109 3.72 15.31 15.44
C ASN A 109 3.65 13.78 15.24
N VAL A 110 4.77 13.05 15.35
CA VAL A 110 4.81 11.59 15.13
C VAL A 110 3.88 10.83 16.08
N ALA A 111 3.82 11.23 17.35
CA ALA A 111 2.98 10.58 18.34
C ALA A 111 1.48 10.76 17.99
N ALA A 112 1.06 11.98 17.67
CA ALA A 112 -0.31 12.31 17.27
C ALA A 112 -0.68 11.59 15.95
N LEU A 113 0.23 11.55 14.98
CA LEU A 113 0.02 10.82 13.73
C LEU A 113 -0.24 9.32 13.98
N ARG A 114 0.56 8.69 14.85
CA ARG A 114 0.39 7.26 15.19
C ARG A 114 -0.95 6.99 15.84
N GLU A 115 -1.38 7.83 16.75
CA GLU A 115 -2.70 7.74 17.39
C GLU A 115 -3.82 7.81 16.34
N ILE A 116 -3.82 8.86 15.51
CA ILE A 116 -4.88 9.09 14.52
C ILE A 116 -4.93 7.96 13.50
N ARG A 117 -3.77 7.50 13.01
CA ARG A 117 -3.65 6.43 12.02
C ARG A 117 -4.37 5.13 12.45
N THR A 118 -4.38 4.78 13.75
CA THR A 118 -5.05 3.56 14.24
C THR A 118 -6.55 3.53 13.99
N ARG A 119 -7.17 4.68 13.73
CA ARG A 119 -8.60 4.77 13.40
C ARG A 119 -8.90 4.40 11.95
N TYR A 120 -7.89 4.37 11.10
CA TYR A 120 -8.00 4.18 9.66
C TYR A 120 -7.35 2.90 9.16
N LEU A 121 -6.19 2.56 9.68
CA LEU A 121 -5.40 1.40 9.26
C LEU A 121 -5.54 0.25 10.26
N ASP A 122 -5.62 -0.99 9.75
CA ASP A 122 -5.60 -2.17 10.59
C ASP A 122 -4.23 -2.26 11.32
N PRO A 123 -4.21 -2.21 12.66
CA PRO A 123 -2.95 -2.27 13.40
C PRO A 123 -2.25 -3.64 13.32
N LYS A 124 -2.96 -4.69 12.91
CA LYS A 124 -2.40 -6.04 12.73
C LYS A 124 -1.69 -6.20 11.38
N ASN A 125 -2.22 -5.53 10.36
CA ASN A 125 -1.75 -5.62 8.98
C ASN A 125 -1.61 -4.22 8.35
N PRO A 126 -0.79 -3.32 8.92
CA PRO A 126 -0.61 -2.01 8.34
C PRO A 126 0.22 -2.10 7.05
N PRO A 127 0.04 -1.17 6.11
CA PRO A 127 0.87 -1.10 4.91
C PRO A 127 2.35 -0.91 5.25
N ALA A 128 3.24 -1.23 4.32
CA ALA A 128 4.60 -0.74 4.39
C ALA A 128 4.56 0.80 4.38
N ASN A 129 5.33 1.45 5.27
CA ASN A 129 5.32 2.91 5.36
C ASN A 129 6.73 3.48 5.39
N THR A 130 6.91 4.63 4.74
CA THR A 130 8.07 5.49 4.90
C THR A 130 7.58 6.80 5.50
N LEU A 131 8.17 7.23 6.62
CA LEU A 131 7.88 8.51 7.27
C LEU A 131 9.06 9.44 7.07
N ILE A 132 8.79 10.65 6.57
CA ILE A 132 9.80 11.66 6.24
C ILE A 132 9.39 12.97 6.89
N VAL A 133 10.36 13.68 7.48
CA VAL A 133 10.18 15.09 7.86
C VAL A 133 10.65 15.93 6.68
N ALA A 134 9.76 16.78 6.15
CA ALA A 134 10.02 17.57 4.96
C ALA A 134 9.23 18.88 4.97
N THR A 135 9.68 19.85 4.18
CA THR A 135 8.87 21.03 3.86
C THR A 135 7.86 20.65 2.78
N LEU A 136 6.60 21.01 2.98
CA LEU A 136 5.54 20.78 2.00
C LEU A 136 5.39 21.98 1.07
N VAL A 137 4.63 21.81 -0.03
CA VAL A 137 4.45 22.80 -1.09
C VAL A 137 3.76 24.09 -0.64
N ARG A 138 3.06 24.05 0.49
CA ARG A 138 2.45 25.21 1.14
C ARG A 138 2.82 25.22 2.62
N PRO A 139 3.23 26.36 3.20
CA PRO A 139 3.69 26.44 4.59
C PRO A 139 2.60 26.10 5.63
N GLU A 140 1.32 26.25 5.26
CA GLU A 140 0.19 25.95 6.16
C GLU A 140 -0.12 24.45 6.25
N LEU A 141 0.43 23.62 5.33
CA LEU A 141 0.24 22.17 5.32
C LEU A 141 1.24 21.50 6.26
N LEU A 142 0.75 20.61 7.11
CA LEU A 142 1.56 19.94 8.14
C LEU A 142 1.73 18.45 7.89
N LEU A 143 0.92 17.87 6.98
CA LEU A 143 0.90 16.45 6.66
C LEU A 143 0.52 16.22 5.19
N GLU A 144 1.22 15.30 4.55
CA GLU A 144 0.87 14.74 3.24
C GLU A 144 1.00 13.20 3.28
N ILE A 145 0.07 12.49 2.67
CA ILE A 145 0.11 11.03 2.55
C ILE A 145 -0.19 10.62 1.12
N GLU A 146 0.74 9.93 0.47
CA GLU A 146 0.52 9.19 -0.78
C GLU A 146 0.35 7.70 -0.51
N GLY A 147 -0.24 6.96 -1.43
CA GLY A 147 -0.45 5.54 -1.25
C GLY A 147 -0.44 4.72 -2.52
N VAL A 148 -0.11 3.43 -2.35
CA VAL A 148 -0.32 2.40 -3.36
C VAL A 148 -1.29 1.37 -2.79
N ALA A 149 -2.36 1.09 -3.52
CA ALA A 149 -3.32 0.05 -3.19
C ALA A 149 -3.33 -1.04 -4.27
N VAL A 150 -3.73 -2.26 -3.90
CA VAL A 150 -3.93 -3.36 -4.85
C VAL A 150 -5.35 -3.90 -4.68
N LEU A 151 -6.15 -3.77 -5.74
CA LEU A 151 -7.49 -4.32 -5.80
C LEU A 151 -7.42 -5.74 -6.35
N PRO A 152 -7.96 -6.74 -5.64
CA PRO A 152 -8.03 -8.10 -6.14
C PRO A 152 -8.73 -8.16 -7.50
N GLN A 153 -8.28 -9.03 -8.39
CA GLN A 153 -9.02 -9.29 -9.63
C GLN A 153 -10.40 -9.84 -9.27
N ALA A 154 -11.44 -9.29 -9.90
CA ALA A 154 -12.77 -9.87 -9.82
C ALA A 154 -12.69 -11.31 -10.36
N ARG A 155 -13.16 -12.27 -9.57
CA ARG A 155 -13.27 -13.67 -9.98
C ARG A 155 -14.39 -13.84 -10.99
#